data_d9052841a92624759672b88848830a53
#
_entry.id   d9052841a92624759672b88848830a53
#
_cell.length_a   1.000
_cell.length_b   1.000
_cell.length_c   1.000
_cell.angle_alpha   90.00
_cell.angle_beta   90.00
_cell.angle_gamma   90.00
#
_symmetry.space_group_name_H-M   'P 1'
#
loop_
_entity.id
_entity.type
_entity.pdbx_description
1 polymer ?
#
loop_
_entity_poly.entity_id
_entity_poly.type
_entity_poly.pdbx_seq_one_letter_code
_entity_poly.pdbx_strand_id
1 'polypeptide(L)'
;HVDEWSAQGRINLFGDTVKVQEMQSEGGAAGAVHGSLQAGALTTTFTASQGLLLMIPNMYKIAGELLPCVFHVSARTLASHSLCIFGDHSDVMACRQTGFAMLCEGSVQEVMDLSAVAHLTALETRVPFINFFDGFRTSHEYQKIEVMDQEDIRPLVPMDKVAEFRSRALTPEHPVARGMAENPETFFAHREVCNPYYDSVPAVVEKYMAEISKITGREYKLFSYYGADDAERVIICMGSVTEAAREAIDYLNAKGEKVGMVSVHLYRPFSVKHLLAAVPKTCKKIAVLDRTKEPGANGEPLY
;
A
#
# COMPACT_ATOMS: atom_id res chain seq x y z
N HIS A 1 -8.63 19.40 1.22
CA HIS A 1 -7.40 20.01 0.68
C HIS A 1 -7.24 19.78 -0.82
N VAL A 2 -7.31 18.53 -1.33
CA VAL A 2 -7.13 18.27 -2.78
C VAL A 2 -8.19 18.98 -3.62
N ASP A 3 -9.44 18.97 -3.18
CA ASP A 3 -10.54 19.67 -3.81
C ASP A 3 -10.33 21.21 -3.78
N GLU A 4 -9.91 21.73 -2.64
CA GLU A 4 -9.53 23.14 -2.49
C GLU A 4 -8.37 23.53 -3.43
N TRP A 5 -7.32 22.74 -3.48
CA TRP A 5 -6.20 22.98 -4.40
C TRP A 5 -6.61 22.89 -5.87
N SER A 6 -7.50 21.97 -6.19
CA SER A 6 -8.09 21.85 -7.52
C SER A 6 -8.89 23.11 -7.89
N ALA A 7 -9.76 23.57 -6.98
CA ALA A 7 -10.53 24.80 -7.18
C ALA A 7 -9.67 26.07 -7.31
N GLN A 8 -8.52 26.10 -6.65
CA GLN A 8 -7.53 27.19 -6.75
C GLN A 8 -6.64 27.07 -8.01
N GLY A 9 -6.78 26.05 -8.82
CA GLY A 9 -5.96 25.81 -10.00
C GLY A 9 -4.50 25.46 -9.70
N ARG A 10 -4.20 24.88 -8.52
CA ARG A 10 -2.85 24.48 -8.12
C ARG A 10 -2.31 23.41 -9.07
N ILE A 11 -1.14 23.68 -9.65
CA ILE A 11 -0.46 22.79 -10.58
C ILE A 11 0.29 21.69 -9.82
N ASN A 12 0.11 20.44 -10.26
CA ASN A 12 0.79 19.26 -9.70
C ASN A 12 2.16 19.01 -10.36
N LEU A 13 2.83 17.93 -9.94
CA LEU A 13 4.15 17.54 -10.48
C LEU A 13 4.16 17.27 -11.99
N PHE A 14 3.01 16.97 -12.58
CA PHE A 14 2.86 16.65 -14.00
C PHE A 14 2.47 17.86 -14.87
N GLY A 15 2.35 19.05 -14.26
CA GLY A 15 2.00 20.29 -14.97
C GLY A 15 0.51 20.55 -15.15
N ASP A 16 -0.34 19.74 -14.52
CA ASP A 16 -1.79 19.82 -14.63
C ASP A 16 -2.47 20.12 -13.29
N THR A 17 -3.68 20.68 -13.33
CA THR A 17 -4.57 20.76 -12.16
C THR A 17 -5.22 19.39 -11.92
N VAL A 18 -5.22 18.92 -10.67
CA VAL A 18 -5.85 17.66 -10.29
C VAL A 18 -7.37 17.78 -10.49
N LYS A 19 -7.97 16.84 -11.21
CA LYS A 19 -9.42 16.73 -11.30
C LYS A 19 -9.93 15.85 -10.16
N VAL A 20 -10.73 16.42 -9.29
CA VAL A 20 -11.41 15.71 -8.21
C VAL A 20 -12.81 15.34 -8.66
N GLN A 21 -13.20 14.10 -8.41
CA GLN A 21 -14.53 13.59 -8.74
C GLN A 21 -15.08 12.78 -7.56
N GLU A 22 -16.08 13.30 -6.91
CA GLU A 22 -16.87 12.56 -5.93
C GLU A 22 -17.83 11.62 -6.63
N MET A 23 -17.91 10.38 -6.14
CA MET A 23 -18.74 9.34 -6.71
C MET A 23 -19.74 8.84 -5.66
N GLN A 24 -20.94 8.48 -6.11
CA GLN A 24 -22.01 8.06 -5.22
C GLN A 24 -21.83 6.63 -4.69
N SER A 25 -21.08 5.79 -5.39
CA SER A 25 -20.81 4.40 -5.02
C SER A 25 -19.35 4.07 -5.27
N GLU A 26 -18.74 3.32 -4.36
CA GLU A 26 -17.36 2.89 -4.47
C GLU A 26 -17.14 1.96 -5.66
N GLY A 27 -18.13 1.13 -6.01
CA GLY A 27 -18.09 0.34 -7.25
C GLY A 27 -18.04 1.22 -8.49
N GLY A 28 -18.81 2.31 -8.51
CA GLY A 28 -18.76 3.34 -9.55
C GLY A 28 -17.43 4.09 -9.58
N ALA A 29 -16.90 4.45 -8.41
CA ALA A 29 -15.59 5.08 -8.27
C ALA A 29 -14.48 4.18 -8.85
N ALA A 30 -14.47 2.89 -8.52
CA ALA A 30 -13.49 1.94 -9.06
C ALA A 30 -13.61 1.78 -10.58
N GLY A 31 -14.84 1.81 -11.12
CA GLY A 31 -15.09 1.81 -12.56
C GLY A 31 -14.56 3.08 -13.23
N ALA A 32 -14.75 4.25 -12.61
CA ALA A 32 -14.20 5.52 -13.08
C ALA A 32 -12.67 5.52 -13.05
N VAL A 33 -12.04 5.01 -11.96
CA VAL A 33 -10.59 4.85 -11.86
C VAL A 33 -10.08 3.95 -12.99
N HIS A 34 -10.70 2.78 -13.20
CA HIS A 34 -10.31 1.86 -14.27
C HIS A 34 -10.40 2.53 -15.65
N GLY A 35 -11.51 3.19 -15.97
CA GLY A 35 -11.68 3.89 -17.25
C GLY A 35 -10.69 5.03 -17.44
N SER A 36 -10.42 5.80 -16.40
CA SER A 36 -9.43 6.89 -16.41
C SER A 36 -8.02 6.38 -16.68
N LEU A 37 -7.61 5.29 -16.00
CA LEU A 37 -6.32 4.64 -16.23
C LEU A 37 -6.20 4.08 -17.65
N GLN A 38 -7.27 3.49 -18.19
CA GLN A 38 -7.31 3.02 -19.58
C GLN A 38 -7.14 4.15 -20.58
N ALA A 39 -7.64 5.35 -20.27
CA ALA A 39 -7.47 6.55 -21.07
C ALA A 39 -6.09 7.24 -20.88
N GLY A 40 -5.19 6.66 -20.08
CA GLY A 40 -3.83 7.16 -19.86
C GLY A 40 -3.72 8.28 -18.82
N ALA A 41 -4.76 8.52 -18.00
CA ALA A 41 -4.69 9.47 -16.91
C ALA A 41 -4.25 8.77 -15.61
N LEU A 42 -3.21 9.29 -14.96
CA LEU A 42 -2.80 8.84 -13.63
C LEU A 42 -3.91 9.14 -12.63
N THR A 43 -4.37 8.12 -11.93
CA THR A 43 -5.58 8.21 -11.10
C THR A 43 -5.35 7.49 -9.78
N THR A 44 -5.85 8.08 -8.70
CA THR A 44 -5.85 7.50 -7.35
C THR A 44 -7.23 7.59 -6.75
N THR A 45 -7.51 6.81 -5.70
CA THR A 45 -8.78 6.86 -4.97
C THR A 45 -8.58 6.65 -3.48
N PHE A 46 -9.58 7.06 -2.71
CA PHE A 46 -9.60 6.98 -1.25
C PHE A 46 -10.88 6.24 -0.82
N THR A 47 -10.74 5.24 0.05
CA THR A 47 -11.86 4.41 0.48
C THR A 47 -11.61 3.77 1.85
N ALA A 48 -12.60 3.00 2.32
CA ALA A 48 -12.52 2.26 3.59
C ALA A 48 -13.61 1.17 3.65
N SER A 49 -13.38 0.13 4.45
CA SER A 49 -14.40 -0.83 4.90
C SER A 49 -15.17 -1.49 3.74
N GLN A 50 -16.51 -1.55 3.82
CA GLN A 50 -17.37 -2.12 2.78
C GLN A 50 -17.20 -1.45 1.43
N GLY A 51 -16.85 -0.16 1.40
CA GLY A 51 -16.57 0.57 0.16
C GLY A 51 -15.43 -0.06 -0.63
N LEU A 52 -14.34 -0.44 0.05
CA LEU A 52 -13.23 -1.15 -0.58
C LEU A 52 -13.69 -2.50 -1.17
N LEU A 53 -14.57 -3.24 -0.48
CA LEU A 53 -15.08 -4.52 -0.99
C LEU A 53 -15.90 -4.35 -2.27
N LEU A 54 -16.63 -3.26 -2.42
CA LEU A 54 -17.37 -2.95 -3.64
C LEU A 54 -16.44 -2.66 -4.84
N MET A 55 -15.16 -2.36 -4.58
CA MET A 55 -14.16 -2.12 -5.62
C MET A 55 -13.48 -3.40 -6.14
N ILE A 56 -13.58 -4.52 -5.42
CA ILE A 56 -12.84 -5.78 -5.70
C ILE A 56 -12.92 -6.22 -7.18
N PRO A 57 -14.09 -6.26 -7.84
CA PRO A 57 -14.15 -6.69 -9.24
C PRO A 57 -13.29 -5.84 -10.18
N ASN A 58 -13.27 -4.52 -9.97
CA ASN A 58 -12.43 -3.60 -10.74
C ASN A 58 -10.95 -3.70 -10.34
N MET A 59 -10.64 -3.98 -9.08
CA MET A 59 -9.27 -4.20 -8.63
C MET A 59 -8.62 -5.38 -9.36
N TYR A 60 -9.33 -6.50 -9.53
CA TYR A 60 -8.83 -7.63 -10.34
C TYR A 60 -8.52 -7.21 -11.77
N LYS A 61 -9.34 -6.35 -12.38
CA LYS A 61 -9.11 -5.86 -13.74
C LYS A 61 -7.90 -4.92 -13.80
N ILE A 62 -7.84 -3.94 -12.92
CA ILE A 62 -6.73 -2.98 -12.84
C ILE A 62 -5.39 -3.71 -12.67
N ALA A 63 -5.32 -4.68 -11.75
CA ALA A 63 -4.13 -5.47 -11.51
C ALA A 63 -3.79 -6.39 -12.70
N GLY A 64 -4.78 -7.08 -13.26
CA GLY A 64 -4.59 -7.97 -14.40
C GLY A 64 -4.13 -7.25 -15.67
N GLU A 65 -4.49 -5.99 -15.82
CA GLU A 65 -4.08 -5.14 -16.95
C GLU A 65 -2.79 -4.35 -16.65
N LEU A 66 -2.19 -4.53 -15.48
CA LEU A 66 -0.95 -3.86 -15.03
C LEU A 66 -1.05 -2.33 -15.16
N LEU A 67 -2.13 -1.77 -14.62
CA LEU A 67 -2.39 -0.32 -14.62
C LEU A 67 -1.88 0.30 -13.32
N PRO A 68 -0.92 1.23 -13.37
CA PRO A 68 -0.33 1.82 -12.17
C PRO A 68 -1.31 2.76 -11.48
N CYS A 69 -1.67 2.45 -10.25
CA CYS A 69 -2.46 3.33 -9.39
C CYS A 69 -2.26 3.00 -7.91
N VAL A 70 -2.72 3.88 -7.05
CA VAL A 70 -2.71 3.67 -5.60
C VAL A 70 -4.12 3.88 -5.05
N PHE A 71 -4.60 2.92 -4.28
CA PHE A 71 -5.80 3.04 -3.46
C PHE A 71 -5.35 3.34 -2.03
N HIS A 72 -5.67 4.52 -1.53
CA HIS A 72 -5.41 4.90 -0.14
C HIS A 72 -6.58 4.43 0.72
N VAL A 73 -6.28 3.60 1.70
CA VAL A 73 -7.30 2.92 2.49
C VAL A 73 -7.11 3.19 3.98
N SER A 74 -8.09 3.86 4.56
CA SER A 74 -8.26 3.96 6.00
C SER A 74 -8.91 2.68 6.50
N ALA A 75 -8.10 1.65 6.79
CA ALA A 75 -8.56 0.28 7.03
C ALA A 75 -9.48 0.18 8.26
N ARG A 76 -10.65 -0.38 8.08
CA ARG A 76 -11.68 -0.51 9.13
C ARG A 76 -12.37 -1.86 9.09
N THR A 77 -12.91 -2.21 10.25
CA THR A 77 -13.73 -3.42 10.45
C THR A 77 -14.85 -3.51 9.42
N LEU A 78 -15.08 -4.71 8.91
CA LEU A 78 -16.24 -5.03 8.09
C LEU A 78 -17.46 -5.30 8.98
N ALA A 79 -18.61 -4.77 8.59
CA ALA A 79 -19.86 -5.10 9.24
C ALA A 79 -20.17 -6.60 9.07
N SER A 80 -20.43 -7.30 10.17
CA SER A 80 -20.76 -8.72 10.19
C SER A 80 -21.93 -8.97 11.15
N HIS A 81 -21.70 -9.51 12.35
CA HIS A 81 -22.73 -9.66 13.37
C HIS A 81 -23.20 -8.31 13.92
N SER A 82 -22.39 -7.28 13.82
CA SER A 82 -22.73 -5.89 14.12
C SER A 82 -21.81 -4.93 13.36
N LEU A 83 -22.13 -3.62 13.39
CA LEU A 83 -21.28 -2.58 12.84
C LEU A 83 -20.23 -2.17 13.88
N CYS A 84 -18.96 -2.09 13.44
CA CYS A 84 -17.88 -1.46 14.14
C CYS A 84 -17.13 -0.54 13.19
N ILE A 85 -16.83 0.69 13.60
CA ILE A 85 -16.16 1.70 12.74
C ILE A 85 -14.67 1.84 13.03
N PHE A 86 -14.16 1.15 14.04
CA PHE A 86 -12.76 1.26 14.44
C PHE A 86 -11.80 0.52 13.51
N GLY A 87 -10.51 0.85 13.63
CA GLY A 87 -9.43 0.30 12.84
C GLY A 87 -9.29 -1.21 12.98
N ASP A 88 -9.24 -1.87 11.83
CA ASP A 88 -9.10 -3.30 11.66
C ASP A 88 -8.63 -3.54 10.22
N HIS A 89 -7.95 -4.64 9.95
CA HIS A 89 -7.42 -4.94 8.61
C HIS A 89 -8.31 -5.90 7.81
N SER A 90 -9.51 -6.22 8.26
CA SER A 90 -10.38 -7.20 7.58
C SER A 90 -10.76 -6.77 6.15
N ASP A 91 -10.94 -5.48 5.90
CA ASP A 91 -11.26 -4.94 4.57
C ASP A 91 -10.08 -5.09 3.59
N VAL A 92 -8.87 -4.67 3.96
CA VAL A 92 -7.69 -4.78 3.10
C VAL A 92 -7.26 -6.24 2.92
N MET A 93 -7.42 -7.09 3.94
CA MET A 93 -7.10 -8.51 3.84
C MET A 93 -8.09 -9.26 2.94
N ALA A 94 -9.36 -8.84 2.87
CA ALA A 94 -10.30 -9.36 1.87
C ALA A 94 -9.84 -9.06 0.43
N CYS A 95 -9.05 -8.01 0.23
CA CYS A 95 -8.53 -7.60 -1.08
C CYS A 95 -7.16 -8.20 -1.42
N ARG A 96 -6.50 -8.94 -0.52
CA ARG A 96 -5.13 -9.44 -0.71
C ARG A 96 -4.91 -10.34 -1.93
N GLN A 97 -6.00 -10.88 -2.51
CA GLN A 97 -5.95 -11.76 -3.68
C GLN A 97 -6.18 -11.02 -5.01
N THR A 98 -6.48 -9.72 -4.97
CA THR A 98 -6.83 -8.95 -6.18
C THR A 98 -5.65 -8.70 -7.11
N GLY A 99 -4.42 -8.88 -6.63
CA GLY A 99 -3.20 -8.54 -7.36
C GLY A 99 -2.64 -7.16 -7.05
N PHE A 100 -3.28 -6.39 -6.17
CA PHE A 100 -2.67 -5.17 -5.65
C PHE A 100 -1.51 -5.51 -4.70
N ALA A 101 -0.39 -4.82 -4.83
CA ALA A 101 0.63 -4.79 -3.79
C ALA A 101 0.07 -4.06 -2.56
N MET A 102 0.58 -4.39 -1.37
CA MET A 102 0.02 -3.86 -0.12
C MET A 102 1.13 -3.27 0.74
N LEU A 103 1.06 -1.97 0.98
CA LEU A 103 1.96 -1.20 1.82
C LEU A 103 1.20 -0.67 3.04
N CYS A 104 1.72 -0.94 4.24
CA CYS A 104 1.09 -0.61 5.52
C CYS A 104 1.90 0.44 6.28
N GLU A 105 1.22 1.45 6.80
CA GLU A 105 1.80 2.52 7.61
C GLU A 105 1.30 2.47 9.06
N GLY A 106 2.19 2.76 10.00
CA GLY A 106 1.91 2.76 11.43
C GLY A 106 1.53 4.12 12.02
N SER A 107 1.92 5.23 11.37
CA SER A 107 1.72 6.59 11.88
C SER A 107 1.31 7.57 10.77
N VAL A 108 0.84 8.75 11.17
CA VAL A 108 0.47 9.83 10.22
C VAL A 108 1.69 10.30 9.41
N GLN A 109 2.88 10.31 10.02
CA GLN A 109 4.11 10.66 9.33
C GLN A 109 4.50 9.58 8.30
N GLU A 110 4.37 8.31 8.65
CA GLU A 110 4.60 7.20 7.69
C GLU A 110 3.63 7.26 6.51
N VAL A 111 2.35 7.59 6.75
CA VAL A 111 1.38 7.78 5.65
C VAL A 111 1.83 8.87 4.69
N MET A 112 2.34 10.01 5.20
CA MET A 112 2.86 11.09 4.36
C MET A 112 4.05 10.64 3.51
N ASP A 113 5.02 9.97 4.12
CA ASP A 113 6.28 9.61 3.48
C ASP A 113 6.13 8.40 2.54
N LEU A 114 5.46 7.34 2.99
CA LEU A 114 5.35 6.08 2.24
C LEU A 114 4.28 6.11 1.13
N SER A 115 3.33 7.05 1.19
CA SER A 115 2.44 7.28 0.04
C SER A 115 3.22 7.63 -1.23
N ALA A 116 4.30 8.41 -1.12
CA ALA A 116 5.18 8.69 -2.25
C ALA A 116 5.85 7.41 -2.78
N VAL A 117 6.33 6.54 -1.88
CA VAL A 117 6.92 5.23 -2.24
C VAL A 117 5.91 4.38 -3.01
N ALA A 118 4.65 4.30 -2.56
CA ALA A 118 3.61 3.53 -3.23
C ALA A 118 3.37 4.02 -4.67
N HIS A 119 3.23 5.34 -4.85
CA HIS A 119 3.02 5.93 -6.18
C HIS A 119 4.21 5.73 -7.12
N LEU A 120 5.42 5.99 -6.65
CA LEU A 120 6.64 5.83 -7.45
C LEU A 120 6.85 4.37 -7.85
N THR A 121 6.63 3.44 -6.91
CA THR A 121 6.73 2.00 -7.20
C THR A 121 5.67 1.55 -8.18
N ALA A 122 4.42 1.98 -8.02
CA ALA A 122 3.35 1.61 -8.95
C ALA A 122 3.67 2.07 -10.37
N LEU A 123 4.22 3.27 -10.56
CA LEU A 123 4.64 3.78 -11.87
C LEU A 123 5.77 2.94 -12.47
N GLU A 124 6.79 2.61 -11.69
CA GLU A 124 7.96 1.88 -12.17
C GLU A 124 7.66 0.41 -12.47
N THR A 125 6.89 -0.25 -11.60
CA THR A 125 6.60 -1.69 -11.71
C THR A 125 5.32 -2.01 -12.47
N ARG A 126 4.44 -1.04 -12.72
CA ARG A 126 3.09 -1.23 -13.28
C ARG A 126 2.13 -2.02 -12.37
N VAL A 127 2.54 -2.34 -11.15
CA VAL A 127 1.72 -3.04 -10.17
C VAL A 127 0.94 -2.00 -9.35
N PRO A 128 -0.40 -2.09 -9.28
CA PRO A 128 -1.18 -1.19 -8.43
C PRO A 128 -0.99 -1.48 -6.95
N PHE A 129 -1.18 -0.47 -6.10
CA PHE A 129 -0.99 -0.57 -4.65
C PHE A 129 -2.27 -0.29 -3.86
N ILE A 130 -2.48 -1.06 -2.79
CA ILE A 130 -3.21 -0.62 -1.61
C ILE A 130 -2.18 -0.03 -0.65
N ASN A 131 -2.29 1.27 -0.38
CA ASN A 131 -1.54 2.00 0.62
C ASN A 131 -2.47 2.21 1.81
N PHE A 132 -2.24 1.52 2.93
CA PHE A 132 -3.24 1.46 4.00
C PHE A 132 -2.66 1.72 5.38
N PHE A 133 -3.49 2.32 6.20
CA PHE A 133 -3.23 2.65 7.59
C PHE A 133 -4.50 2.42 8.42
N ASP A 134 -4.36 2.35 9.74
CA ASP A 134 -5.47 2.07 10.61
C ASP A 134 -6.50 3.20 10.64
N GLY A 135 -7.73 2.89 10.28
CA GLY A 135 -8.86 3.79 10.44
C GLY A 135 -9.15 4.10 11.90
N PHE A 136 -9.64 5.30 12.20
CA PHE A 136 -9.88 5.85 13.53
C PHE A 136 -8.63 6.06 14.40
N ARG A 137 -7.62 5.22 14.29
CA ARG A 137 -6.34 5.46 14.96
C ARG A 137 -5.56 6.48 14.16
N THR A 138 -4.83 6.04 13.14
CA THR A 138 -4.01 6.93 12.32
C THR A 138 -4.85 7.97 11.56
N SER A 139 -6.03 7.61 11.02
CA SER A 139 -6.84 8.52 10.20
C SER A 139 -7.49 9.69 10.95
N HIS A 140 -7.63 9.60 12.27
CA HIS A 140 -8.28 10.64 13.11
C HIS A 140 -7.32 11.28 14.12
N GLU A 141 -6.04 10.96 14.05
CA GLU A 141 -5.03 11.59 14.89
C GLU A 141 -4.64 12.97 14.36
N TYR A 142 -4.55 13.94 15.28
CA TYR A 142 -3.99 15.26 15.00
C TYR A 142 -2.51 15.26 15.40
N GLN A 143 -1.65 15.03 14.42
CA GLN A 143 -0.21 15.04 14.61
C GLN A 143 0.43 16.15 13.80
N LYS A 144 1.48 16.77 14.35
CA LYS A 144 2.37 17.62 13.57
C LYS A 144 3.29 16.71 12.75
N ILE A 145 3.23 16.84 11.44
CA ILE A 145 4.08 16.10 10.51
C ILE A 145 4.97 17.05 9.72
N GLU A 146 6.05 16.50 9.20
CA GLU A 146 6.90 17.15 8.20
C GLU A 146 6.41 16.74 6.81
N VAL A 147 6.21 17.72 5.95
CA VAL A 147 5.71 17.51 4.59
C VAL A 147 6.88 17.67 3.62
N MET A 148 7.08 16.70 2.75
CA MET A 148 8.05 16.77 1.67
C MET A 148 7.60 17.78 0.61
N ASP A 149 8.53 18.59 0.12
CA ASP A 149 8.25 19.51 -0.97
C ASP A 149 8.17 18.78 -2.33
N GLN A 150 7.37 19.33 -3.24
CA GLN A 150 7.24 18.78 -4.59
C GLN A 150 8.57 18.73 -5.33
N GLU A 151 9.45 19.71 -5.07
CA GLU A 151 10.76 19.80 -5.71
C GLU A 151 11.71 18.68 -5.27
N ASP A 152 11.56 18.17 -4.05
CA ASP A 152 12.33 17.03 -3.55
C ASP A 152 11.87 15.70 -4.17
N ILE A 153 10.56 15.57 -4.42
CA ILE A 153 9.96 14.36 -5.01
C ILE A 153 10.12 14.32 -6.53
N ARG A 154 10.08 15.49 -7.20
CA ARG A 154 10.13 15.60 -8.66
C ARG A 154 11.26 14.80 -9.33
N PRO A 155 12.51 14.79 -8.83
CA PRO A 155 13.61 14.02 -9.43
C PRO A 155 13.41 12.51 -9.34
N LEU A 156 12.58 12.04 -8.40
CA LEU A 156 12.32 10.61 -8.20
C LEU A 156 11.24 10.06 -9.15
N VAL A 157 10.45 10.94 -9.76
CA VAL A 157 9.34 10.51 -10.64
C VAL A 157 9.91 9.90 -11.92
N PRO A 158 9.60 8.61 -12.22
CA PRO A 158 10.08 7.96 -13.44
C PRO A 158 9.27 8.43 -14.65
N MET A 159 9.61 9.62 -15.18
CA MET A 159 8.86 10.27 -16.27
C MET A 159 8.84 9.46 -17.57
N ASP A 160 9.85 8.64 -17.81
CA ASP A 160 9.89 7.65 -18.91
C ASP A 160 8.77 6.60 -18.75
N LYS A 161 8.53 6.13 -17.51
CA LYS A 161 7.44 5.20 -17.20
C LYS A 161 6.06 5.85 -17.31
N VAL A 162 5.95 7.13 -16.94
CA VAL A 162 4.73 7.92 -17.17
C VAL A 162 4.45 8.04 -18.67
N ALA A 163 5.45 8.34 -19.48
CA ALA A 163 5.32 8.41 -20.93
C ALA A 163 4.95 7.04 -21.54
N GLU A 164 5.60 5.96 -21.07
CA GLU A 164 5.27 4.59 -21.45
C GLU A 164 3.82 4.22 -21.10
N PHE A 165 3.35 4.57 -19.90
CA PHE A 165 1.96 4.37 -19.49
C PHE A 165 0.99 5.10 -20.42
N ARG A 166 1.23 6.39 -20.69
CA ARG A 166 0.39 7.22 -21.56
C ARG A 166 0.38 6.71 -23.02
N SER A 167 1.49 6.18 -23.50
CA SER A 167 1.57 5.61 -24.86
C SER A 167 0.70 4.38 -25.09
N ARG A 168 0.30 3.70 -24.00
CA ARG A 168 -0.62 2.56 -24.03
C ARG A 168 -2.08 2.93 -23.83
N ALA A 169 -2.40 4.21 -23.74
CA ALA A 169 -3.78 4.68 -23.59
C ALA A 169 -4.68 4.18 -24.72
N LEU A 170 -5.92 3.90 -24.39
CA LEU A 170 -6.97 3.65 -25.40
C LEU A 170 -7.35 4.99 -26.05
N THR A 171 -6.96 5.15 -27.31
CA THR A 171 -7.30 6.33 -28.11
C THR A 171 -7.87 5.91 -29.47
N PRO A 172 -8.68 6.77 -30.12
CA PRO A 172 -9.18 6.49 -31.45
C PRO A 172 -8.08 6.29 -32.49
N GLU A 173 -6.92 6.94 -32.31
CA GLU A 173 -5.76 6.88 -33.19
C GLU A 173 -5.02 5.54 -33.09
N HIS A 174 -5.12 4.89 -31.90
CA HIS A 174 -4.49 3.60 -31.61
C HIS A 174 -5.49 2.64 -30.96
N PRO A 175 -6.49 2.15 -31.72
CA PRO A 175 -7.52 1.28 -31.18
C PRO A 175 -6.93 -0.08 -30.77
N VAL A 176 -7.16 -0.49 -29.54
CA VAL A 176 -6.72 -1.79 -28.99
C VAL A 176 -7.89 -2.44 -28.26
N ALA A 177 -8.07 -3.74 -28.43
CA ALA A 177 -8.99 -4.51 -27.60
C ALA A 177 -8.30 -5.01 -26.34
N ARG A 178 -8.93 -4.81 -25.18
CA ARG A 178 -8.46 -5.30 -23.87
C ARG A 178 -9.62 -5.92 -23.10
N GLY A 179 -9.29 -6.83 -22.17
CA GLY A 179 -10.27 -7.43 -21.28
C GLY A 179 -11.30 -8.30 -22.00
N MET A 180 -10.94 -8.87 -23.13
CA MET A 180 -11.76 -9.81 -23.90
C MET A 180 -11.85 -11.16 -23.21
N ALA A 181 -12.79 -12.00 -23.65
CA ALA A 181 -12.91 -13.37 -23.20
C ALA A 181 -11.74 -14.22 -23.76
N GLU A 182 -11.18 -15.05 -22.92
CA GLU A 182 -10.11 -15.99 -23.27
C GLU A 182 -10.54 -17.42 -22.91
N ASN A 183 -10.01 -18.37 -23.66
CA ASN A 183 -10.14 -19.79 -23.31
C ASN A 183 -9.20 -20.17 -22.15
N PRO A 184 -9.48 -21.24 -21.39
CA PRO A 184 -8.67 -21.63 -20.24
C PRO A 184 -7.18 -21.78 -20.53
N GLU A 185 -6.81 -22.25 -21.73
CA GLU A 185 -5.43 -22.49 -22.12
C GLU A 185 -4.62 -21.22 -22.22
N THR A 186 -5.23 -20.13 -22.71
CA THR A 186 -4.58 -18.82 -22.85
C THR A 186 -4.68 -18.00 -21.57
N PHE A 187 -5.81 -18.06 -20.89
CA PHE A 187 -6.05 -17.30 -19.66
C PHE A 187 -5.02 -17.61 -18.56
N PHE A 188 -4.74 -18.91 -18.33
CA PHE A 188 -3.74 -19.31 -17.32
C PHE A 188 -2.34 -18.82 -17.70
N ALA A 189 -1.92 -19.01 -18.95
CA ALA A 189 -0.62 -18.54 -19.42
C ALA A 189 -0.46 -17.02 -19.26
N HIS A 190 -1.49 -16.24 -19.59
CA HIS A 190 -1.46 -14.78 -19.43
C HIS A 190 -1.41 -14.35 -17.94
N ARG A 191 -2.00 -15.11 -17.03
CA ARG A 191 -1.84 -14.85 -15.60
C ARG A 191 -0.41 -15.11 -15.10
N GLU A 192 0.29 -16.10 -15.64
CA GLU A 192 1.68 -16.39 -15.27
C GLU A 192 2.66 -15.33 -15.81
N VAL A 193 2.38 -14.72 -16.95
CA VAL A 193 3.23 -13.67 -17.56
C VAL A 193 3.40 -12.45 -16.67
N CYS A 194 2.49 -12.20 -15.72
CA CYS A 194 2.61 -11.06 -14.81
C CYS A 194 3.66 -11.26 -13.69
N ASN A 195 4.12 -12.49 -13.41
CA ASN A 195 5.02 -12.80 -12.30
C ASN A 195 6.27 -11.89 -12.23
N PRO A 196 7.01 -11.62 -13.33
CA PRO A 196 8.20 -10.75 -13.26
C PRO A 196 7.92 -9.33 -12.76
N TYR A 197 6.72 -8.79 -12.99
CA TYR A 197 6.34 -7.49 -12.47
C TYR A 197 6.24 -7.51 -10.95
N TYR A 198 5.60 -8.54 -10.38
CA TYR A 198 5.49 -8.72 -8.93
C TYR A 198 6.83 -9.04 -8.27
N ASP A 199 7.68 -9.83 -8.92
CA ASP A 199 9.02 -10.17 -8.42
C ASP A 199 9.91 -8.93 -8.29
N SER A 200 9.69 -7.91 -9.11
CA SER A 200 10.44 -6.65 -9.05
C SER A 200 10.03 -5.73 -7.90
N VAL A 201 8.79 -5.84 -7.40
CA VAL A 201 8.21 -4.90 -6.43
C VAL A 201 9.06 -4.74 -5.16
N PRO A 202 9.54 -5.80 -4.47
CA PRO A 202 10.30 -5.62 -3.23
C PRO A 202 11.56 -4.78 -3.42
N ALA A 203 12.30 -5.00 -4.48
CA ALA A 203 13.53 -4.25 -4.77
C ALA A 203 13.25 -2.78 -5.12
N VAL A 204 12.15 -2.51 -5.85
CA VAL A 204 11.76 -1.14 -6.21
C VAL A 204 11.21 -0.39 -5.00
N VAL A 205 10.43 -1.05 -4.12
CA VAL A 205 10.00 -0.45 -2.84
C VAL A 205 11.22 -0.10 -1.99
N GLU A 206 12.18 -1.01 -1.84
CA GLU A 206 13.42 -0.77 -1.09
C GLU A 206 14.19 0.43 -1.65
N LYS A 207 14.33 0.52 -2.98
CA LYS A 207 14.94 1.66 -3.66
C LYS A 207 14.27 2.98 -3.28
N TYR A 208 12.94 3.07 -3.43
CA TYR A 208 12.23 4.32 -3.14
C TYR A 208 12.13 4.63 -1.65
N MET A 209 12.06 3.63 -0.77
CA MET A 209 12.20 3.85 0.67
C MET A 209 13.56 4.47 1.01
N ALA A 210 14.65 4.01 0.39
CA ALA A 210 15.97 4.59 0.59
C ALA A 210 16.06 6.03 0.09
N GLU A 211 15.45 6.36 -1.05
CA GLU A 211 15.42 7.75 -1.55
C GLU A 211 14.60 8.68 -0.65
N ILE A 212 13.41 8.24 -0.22
CA ILE A 212 12.58 9.00 0.73
C ILE A 212 13.30 9.15 2.09
N SER A 213 14.00 8.12 2.54
CA SER A 213 14.82 8.21 3.77
C SER A 213 15.91 9.30 3.67
N LYS A 214 16.53 9.47 2.51
CA LYS A 214 17.52 10.54 2.28
C LYS A 214 16.90 11.96 2.37
N ILE A 215 15.69 12.12 1.83
CA ILE A 215 14.96 13.40 1.84
C ILE A 215 14.50 13.75 3.26
N THR A 216 13.93 12.76 3.95
CA THR A 216 13.24 12.99 5.23
C THR A 216 14.13 12.81 6.45
N GLY A 217 15.28 12.14 6.32
CA GLY A 217 16.14 11.74 7.44
C GLY A 217 15.55 10.58 8.28
N ARG A 218 14.40 10.03 7.91
CA ARG A 218 13.75 8.89 8.58
C ARG A 218 14.05 7.59 7.81
N GLU A 219 14.48 6.54 8.52
CA GLU A 219 14.81 5.27 7.89
C GLU A 219 13.55 4.42 7.67
N TYR A 220 13.31 4.01 6.41
CA TYR A 220 12.23 3.11 6.02
C TYR A 220 12.78 1.84 5.37
N LYS A 221 12.21 0.69 5.76
CA LYS A 221 12.52 -0.63 5.22
C LYS A 221 11.23 -1.43 5.01
N LEU A 222 11.27 -2.45 4.16
CA LEU A 222 10.14 -3.36 3.94
C LEU A 222 9.68 -4.02 5.25
N PHE A 223 10.67 -4.33 6.10
CA PHE A 223 10.52 -4.88 7.45
C PHE A 223 11.50 -4.13 8.35
N SER A 224 10.99 -3.33 9.28
CA SER A 224 11.80 -2.52 10.19
C SER A 224 11.91 -3.18 11.54
N TYR A 225 13.15 -3.47 11.97
CA TYR A 225 13.40 -4.00 13.31
C TYR A 225 13.53 -2.88 14.33
N TYR A 226 12.99 -3.12 15.52
CA TYR A 226 13.15 -2.25 16.69
C TYR A 226 13.30 -3.07 17.96
N GLY A 227 14.26 -2.74 18.83
CA GLY A 227 14.47 -3.37 20.14
C GLY A 227 15.91 -3.77 20.39
N ALA A 228 16.12 -4.75 21.29
CA ALA A 228 17.44 -5.23 21.65
C ALA A 228 18.12 -5.97 20.48
N ASP A 229 19.40 -5.67 20.20
CA ASP A 229 20.17 -6.33 19.12
C ASP A 229 20.29 -7.84 19.33
N ASP A 230 20.24 -8.30 20.59
CA ASP A 230 20.29 -9.69 20.99
C ASP A 230 18.94 -10.25 21.46
N ALA A 231 17.85 -9.72 20.90
CA ALA A 231 16.49 -10.14 21.29
C ALA A 231 16.29 -11.64 21.10
N GLU A 232 15.74 -12.28 22.13
CA GLU A 232 15.36 -13.70 22.12
C GLU A 232 13.88 -13.91 21.80
N ARG A 233 13.08 -12.88 21.94
CA ARG A 233 11.63 -12.84 21.65
C ARG A 233 11.30 -11.66 20.79
N VAL A 234 10.61 -11.90 19.70
CA VAL A 234 10.26 -10.86 18.71
C VAL A 234 8.77 -10.92 18.44
N ILE A 235 8.13 -9.74 18.37
CA ILE A 235 6.77 -9.58 17.88
C ILE A 235 6.86 -9.15 16.42
N ILE A 236 6.03 -9.75 15.55
CA ILE A 236 5.82 -9.28 14.17
C ILE A 236 4.43 -8.68 14.11
N CYS A 237 4.32 -7.45 13.65
CA CYS A 237 3.04 -6.73 13.56
C CYS A 237 3.07 -5.66 12.45
N MET A 238 1.92 -5.06 12.16
CA MET A 238 1.80 -3.95 11.20
C MET A 238 0.70 -2.97 11.63
N GLY A 239 0.79 -1.74 11.11
CA GLY A 239 -0.15 -0.66 11.44
C GLY A 239 0.16 0.03 12.78
N SER A 240 -0.81 0.75 13.32
CA SER A 240 -0.62 1.65 14.47
C SER A 240 -0.22 0.97 15.78
N VAL A 241 -0.36 -0.34 15.89
CA VAL A 241 0.09 -1.09 17.07
C VAL A 241 1.61 -1.00 17.26
N THR A 242 2.37 -0.72 16.19
CA THR A 242 3.84 -0.62 16.23
C THR A 242 4.30 0.49 17.17
N GLU A 243 3.59 1.61 17.27
CA GLU A 243 3.95 2.71 18.18
C GLU A 243 3.80 2.30 19.65
N ALA A 244 2.67 1.71 20.01
CA ALA A 244 2.48 1.19 21.38
C ALA A 244 3.44 0.05 21.70
N ALA A 245 3.80 -0.78 20.73
CA ALA A 245 4.76 -1.86 20.90
C ALA A 245 6.17 -1.33 21.15
N ARG A 246 6.60 -0.22 20.54
CA ARG A 246 7.89 0.45 20.82
C ARG A 246 8.00 0.83 22.29
N GLU A 247 7.01 1.52 22.85
CA GLU A 247 6.96 1.91 24.24
C GLU A 247 7.06 0.69 25.18
N ALA A 248 6.32 -0.37 24.87
CA ALA A 248 6.36 -1.60 25.65
C ALA A 248 7.74 -2.29 25.59
N ILE A 249 8.38 -2.29 24.41
CA ILE A 249 9.71 -2.86 24.19
C ILE A 249 10.77 -2.09 24.98
N ASP A 250 10.72 -0.76 24.93
CA ASP A 250 11.64 0.11 25.69
C ASP A 250 11.52 -0.15 27.20
N TYR A 251 10.28 -0.20 27.70
CA TYR A 251 10.03 -0.52 29.10
C TYR A 251 10.55 -1.90 29.53
N LEU A 252 10.35 -2.92 28.70
CA LEU A 252 10.81 -4.28 29.00
C LEU A 252 12.34 -4.42 28.92
N ASN A 253 12.96 -3.84 27.89
CA ASN A 253 14.41 -3.86 27.73
C ASN A 253 15.12 -3.06 28.83
N ALA A 254 14.53 -1.97 29.32
CA ALA A 254 15.03 -1.24 30.50
C ALA A 254 15.02 -2.09 31.79
N LYS A 255 14.20 -3.16 31.82
CA LYS A 255 14.18 -4.16 32.92
C LYS A 255 15.08 -5.37 32.68
N GLY A 256 15.87 -5.36 31.61
CA GLY A 256 16.80 -6.45 31.26
C GLY A 256 16.16 -7.58 30.44
N GLU A 257 14.94 -7.42 29.97
CA GLU A 257 14.32 -8.35 29.00
C GLU A 257 14.97 -8.17 27.61
N LYS A 258 15.05 -9.27 26.85
CA LYS A 258 15.61 -9.24 25.50
C LYS A 258 14.49 -9.40 24.48
N VAL A 259 13.84 -8.30 24.19
CA VAL A 259 12.67 -8.27 23.30
C VAL A 259 12.83 -7.28 22.17
N GLY A 260 12.17 -7.57 21.07
CA GLY A 260 12.14 -6.72 19.89
C GLY A 260 10.86 -6.87 19.08
N MET A 261 10.76 -6.07 18.04
CA MET A 261 9.63 -6.05 17.11
C MET A 261 10.13 -5.94 15.67
N VAL A 262 9.41 -6.60 14.76
CA VAL A 262 9.48 -6.32 13.33
C VAL A 262 8.16 -5.68 12.89
N SER A 263 8.24 -4.45 12.40
CA SER A 263 7.15 -3.78 11.72
C SER A 263 7.12 -4.16 10.26
N VAL A 264 5.97 -4.63 9.77
CA VAL A 264 5.77 -5.00 8.36
C VAL A 264 5.21 -3.80 7.61
N HIS A 265 5.96 -3.25 6.64
CA HIS A 265 5.47 -2.24 5.72
C HIS A 265 5.00 -2.89 4.39
N LEU A 266 5.85 -3.66 3.72
CA LEU A 266 5.44 -4.38 2.51
C LEU A 266 4.86 -5.75 2.86
N TYR A 267 3.53 -5.83 2.95
CA TYR A 267 2.83 -7.08 3.20
C TYR A 267 2.72 -7.94 1.91
N ARG A 268 2.53 -7.30 0.75
CA ARG A 268 2.38 -8.04 -0.51
C ARG A 268 3.00 -7.25 -1.69
N PRO A 269 3.87 -7.90 -2.50
CA PRO A 269 4.42 -9.27 -2.36
C PRO A 269 5.23 -9.45 -1.07
N PHE A 270 5.02 -10.56 -0.38
CA PHE A 270 5.73 -10.82 0.88
C PHE A 270 7.16 -11.31 0.60
N SER A 271 8.16 -10.63 1.14
CA SER A 271 9.56 -10.98 0.93
C SER A 271 10.17 -11.68 2.14
N VAL A 272 10.20 -13.00 2.10
CA VAL A 272 10.82 -13.83 3.16
C VAL A 272 12.28 -13.46 3.38
N LYS A 273 13.02 -13.15 2.31
CA LYS A 273 14.43 -12.71 2.40
C LYS A 273 14.59 -11.49 3.31
N HIS A 274 13.76 -10.47 3.12
CA HIS A 274 13.86 -9.22 3.89
C HIS A 274 13.35 -9.40 5.32
N LEU A 275 12.31 -10.20 5.53
CA LEU A 275 11.85 -10.55 6.89
C LEU A 275 12.95 -11.25 7.68
N LEU A 276 13.56 -12.29 7.10
CA LEU A 276 14.64 -13.04 7.80
C LEU A 276 15.88 -12.19 8.06
N ALA A 277 16.15 -11.21 7.21
CA ALA A 277 17.23 -10.24 7.43
C ALA A 277 16.93 -9.26 8.57
N ALA A 278 15.66 -8.96 8.83
CA ALA A 278 15.23 -8.07 9.91
C ALA A 278 15.19 -8.75 11.29
N VAL A 279 14.95 -10.07 11.35
CA VAL A 279 14.85 -10.80 12.61
C VAL A 279 16.25 -11.05 13.18
N PRO A 280 16.56 -10.70 14.46
CA PRO A 280 17.83 -11.02 15.09
C PRO A 280 18.13 -12.52 15.10
N LYS A 281 19.39 -12.89 14.86
CA LYS A 281 19.81 -14.31 14.84
C LYS A 281 19.68 -15.00 16.20
N THR A 282 19.60 -14.23 17.27
CA THR A 282 19.39 -14.70 18.65
C THR A 282 17.94 -15.04 18.96
N CYS A 283 17.01 -14.70 18.06
CA CYS A 283 15.58 -14.89 18.24
C CYS A 283 15.24 -16.39 18.37
N LYS A 284 14.53 -16.73 19.44
CA LYS A 284 14.09 -18.10 19.75
C LYS A 284 12.57 -18.26 19.68
N LYS A 285 11.83 -17.15 19.82
CA LYS A 285 10.37 -17.15 19.86
C LYS A 285 9.83 -15.94 19.09
N ILE A 286 8.87 -16.21 18.24
CA ILE A 286 8.15 -15.18 17.49
C ILE A 286 6.68 -15.25 17.87
N ALA A 287 6.09 -14.08 18.12
CA ALA A 287 4.65 -13.91 18.21
C ALA A 287 4.20 -13.00 17.05
N VAL A 288 3.16 -13.39 16.34
CA VAL A 288 2.56 -12.58 15.28
C VAL A 288 1.29 -11.94 15.81
N LEU A 289 1.17 -10.63 15.66
CA LEU A 289 -0.03 -9.87 16.03
C LEU A 289 -0.76 -9.46 14.76
N ASP A 290 -1.88 -10.07 14.50
CA ASP A 290 -2.82 -9.65 13.47
C ASP A 290 -3.86 -8.69 14.05
N ARG A 291 -4.31 -7.74 13.25
CA ARG A 291 -5.41 -6.82 13.59
C ARG A 291 -6.66 -7.15 12.79
N THR A 292 -6.95 -8.43 12.68
CA THR A 292 -8.14 -8.95 12.00
C THR A 292 -8.49 -10.33 12.52
N LYS A 293 -9.71 -10.76 12.26
CA LYS A 293 -10.16 -12.13 12.50
C LYS A 293 -10.83 -12.67 11.23
N GLU A 294 -10.30 -13.77 10.72
CA GLU A 294 -10.91 -14.53 9.62
C GLU A 294 -11.64 -15.74 10.21
N PRO A 295 -12.99 -15.71 10.33
CA PRO A 295 -13.74 -16.83 10.89
C PRO A 295 -13.49 -18.13 10.13
N GLY A 296 -13.08 -19.19 10.84
CA GLY A 296 -12.79 -20.50 10.27
C GLY A 296 -11.35 -20.69 9.76
N ALA A 297 -10.50 -19.65 9.78
CA ALA A 297 -9.08 -19.81 9.46
C ALA A 297 -8.31 -20.44 10.64
N ASN A 298 -7.29 -21.23 10.34
CA ASN A 298 -6.37 -21.79 11.35
C ASN A 298 -5.37 -20.74 11.88
N GLY A 299 -5.10 -19.70 11.12
CA GLY A 299 -4.27 -18.56 11.47
C GLY A 299 -4.76 -17.32 10.71
N GLU A 300 -4.39 -16.15 11.18
CA GLU A 300 -4.77 -14.89 10.55
C GLU A 300 -3.78 -14.52 9.43
N PRO A 301 -4.07 -13.53 8.57
CA PRO A 301 -3.32 -13.29 7.33
C PRO A 301 -1.83 -13.03 7.46
N LEU A 302 -1.37 -12.41 8.55
CA LEU A 302 0.05 -12.17 8.78
C LEU A 302 0.74 -13.38 9.40
N TYR A 303 0.03 -14.15 10.23
CA TYR A 303 0.52 -15.39 10.84
C TYR A 303 0.71 -16.48 9.80
#